data_1ba76b81f9cc4fb18abeba16f9496b2a
#
_entry.id   1ba76b81f9cc4fb18abeba16f9496b2a
#
_cell.length_a   1.000
_cell.length_b   1.000
_cell.length_c   1.000
_cell.angle_alpha   90.00
_cell.angle_beta   90.00
_cell.angle_gamma   90.00
#
_symmetry.space_group_name_H-M   'P 1'
#
loop_
_entity.id
_entity.type
_entity.pdbx_description
1 polymer ?
#
loop_
_entity_poly.entity_id
_entity_poly.type
_entity_poly.pdbx_seq_one_letter_code
_entity_poly.pdbx_strand_id
1 'polypeptide(L)'
;FSPPLPEWKTEAITRPGMGLLDKVYLRYDAVFWDEDVTWIVTPENGLPAGQFNQWLNLYRYTGQPVIMAFNGAQPARDLSSLSDAKIVDKAVQTLAKAYP
;
A
#
# COMPACT_ATOMS: atom_id res chain seq x y z
N PHE A 1 22.48 -10.37 -24.35
CA PHE A 1 23.60 -9.43 -24.40
C PHE A 1 24.84 -10.08 -25.05
N SER A 2 25.57 -9.30 -25.83
CA SER A 2 26.84 -9.74 -26.41
C SER A 2 27.88 -8.63 -26.23
N PRO A 3 28.95 -8.87 -25.46
CA PRO A 3 29.26 -10.09 -24.69
C PRO A 3 28.22 -10.35 -23.57
N PRO A 4 28.19 -11.58 -23.01
CA PRO A 4 27.26 -11.91 -21.92
C PRO A 4 27.52 -11.03 -20.70
N LEU A 5 26.47 -10.75 -19.92
CA LEU A 5 26.61 -10.05 -18.65
C LEU A 5 27.39 -10.88 -17.64
N PRO A 6 28.17 -10.26 -16.76
CA PRO A 6 28.79 -10.96 -15.63
C PRO A 6 27.74 -11.67 -14.76
N GLU A 7 28.13 -12.78 -14.13
CA GLU A 7 27.23 -13.59 -13.30
C GLU A 7 26.52 -12.78 -12.22
N TRP A 8 27.23 -11.89 -11.54
CA TRP A 8 26.65 -11.05 -10.50
C TRP A 8 25.53 -10.12 -11.03
N LYS A 9 25.60 -9.72 -12.30
CA LYS A 9 24.53 -8.95 -12.96
C LYS A 9 23.33 -9.82 -13.29
N THR A 10 23.55 -11.02 -13.84
CA THR A 10 22.46 -11.95 -14.15
C THR A 10 21.75 -12.43 -12.91
N GLU A 11 22.47 -12.70 -11.83
CA GLU A 11 21.89 -13.01 -10.52
C GLU A 11 21.04 -11.85 -9.97
N ALA A 12 21.55 -10.61 -10.07
CA ALA A 12 20.81 -9.43 -9.63
C ALA A 12 19.50 -9.26 -10.40
N ILE A 13 19.49 -9.52 -11.70
CA ILE A 13 18.29 -9.44 -12.57
C ILE A 13 17.21 -10.46 -12.14
N THR A 14 17.58 -11.59 -11.58
CA THR A 14 16.63 -12.62 -11.14
C THR A 14 15.93 -12.27 -9.82
N ARG A 15 16.46 -11.32 -9.04
CA ARG A 15 15.95 -10.98 -7.71
C ARG A 15 14.76 -10.00 -7.69
N PRO A 16 14.64 -9.03 -8.62
CA PRO A 16 13.49 -8.14 -8.64
C PRO A 16 12.19 -8.90 -8.87
N GLY A 17 11.15 -8.55 -8.12
CA GLY A 17 9.81 -9.10 -8.31
C GLY A 17 9.10 -8.43 -9.50
N MET A 18 8.17 -9.16 -10.10
CA MET A 18 7.22 -8.66 -11.08
C MET A 18 5.82 -8.68 -10.44
N GLY A 19 5.34 -7.51 -9.98
CA GLY A 19 4.11 -7.42 -9.19
C GLY A 19 4.36 -7.93 -7.74
N LEU A 20 3.36 -8.05 -6.90
CA LEU A 20 1.99 -7.66 -7.06
C LEU A 20 1.80 -6.20 -6.61
N LEU A 21 0.83 -5.48 -7.14
CA LEU A 21 0.41 -4.17 -6.63
C LEU A 21 -1.11 -4.19 -6.41
N ASP A 22 -1.51 -4.14 -5.15
CA ASP A 22 -2.91 -4.09 -4.75
C ASP A 22 -3.27 -2.71 -4.21
N LYS A 23 -4.53 -2.38 -4.35
CA LYS A 23 -5.12 -1.15 -3.83
C LYS A 23 -6.32 -1.49 -2.98
N VAL A 24 -6.42 -0.83 -1.84
CA VAL A 24 -7.59 -0.92 -0.95
C VAL A 24 -8.19 0.48 -0.84
N TYR A 25 -9.44 0.61 -1.24
CA TYR A 25 -10.20 1.87 -1.18
C TYR A 25 -11.10 1.83 0.04
N LEU A 26 -11.00 2.85 0.90
CA LEU A 26 -11.90 3.04 2.03
C LEU A 26 -12.71 4.30 1.81
N ARG A 27 -14.02 4.17 1.81
CA ARG A 27 -14.96 5.29 1.77
C ARG A 27 -15.56 5.50 3.14
N TYR A 28 -15.56 6.75 3.58
CA TYR A 28 -16.14 7.18 4.85
C TYR A 28 -17.31 8.14 4.60
N ASP A 29 -18.06 8.46 5.66
CA ASP A 29 -19.14 9.45 5.58
C ASP A 29 -18.60 10.88 5.52
N ALA A 30 -17.42 11.12 6.10
CA ALA A 30 -16.74 12.39 6.10
C ALA A 30 -15.23 12.22 6.11
N VAL A 31 -14.50 13.24 5.65
CA VAL A 31 -13.04 13.29 5.74
C VAL A 31 -12.63 13.52 7.19
N PHE A 32 -11.74 12.69 7.72
CA PHE A 32 -11.14 12.84 9.06
C PHE A 32 -9.63 13.06 9.02
N TRP A 33 -9.02 12.90 7.83
CA TRP A 33 -7.61 13.16 7.58
C TRP A 33 -7.41 14.60 7.10
N ASP A 34 -6.15 15.01 6.99
CA ASP A 34 -5.80 16.33 6.45
C ASP A 34 -6.17 16.42 4.96
N GLU A 35 -7.13 17.28 4.64
CA GLU A 35 -7.67 17.44 3.29
C GLU A 35 -6.63 17.98 2.28
N ASP A 36 -5.63 18.72 2.77
CA ASP A 36 -4.64 19.40 1.93
C ASP A 36 -3.47 18.49 1.52
N VAL A 37 -3.27 17.37 2.20
CA VAL A 37 -2.20 16.44 1.84
C VAL A 37 -2.61 15.53 0.70
N THR A 38 -1.64 15.18 -0.16
CA THR A 38 -1.83 14.20 -1.23
C THR A 38 -1.53 12.80 -0.75
N TRP A 39 -0.42 12.62 -0.05
CA TRP A 39 0.04 11.35 0.47
C TRP A 39 0.14 11.37 1.98
N ILE A 40 -0.29 10.27 2.58
CA ILE A 40 -0.13 9.99 4.01
C ILE A 40 0.75 8.75 4.12
N VAL A 41 1.77 8.79 4.96
CA VAL A 41 2.71 7.69 5.15
C VAL A 41 2.67 7.22 6.60
N THR A 42 2.51 5.91 6.79
CA THR A 42 2.49 5.25 8.10
C THR A 42 3.61 4.21 8.16
N PRO A 43 4.89 4.63 8.28
CA PRO A 43 6.04 3.73 8.11
C PRO A 43 6.14 2.65 9.18
N GLU A 44 5.80 2.97 10.42
CA GLU A 44 5.86 2.05 11.56
C GLU A 44 4.47 1.71 12.08
N ASN A 45 3.72 0.98 11.28
CA ASN A 45 2.32 0.65 11.58
C ASN A 45 2.14 -0.69 12.32
N GLY A 46 3.23 -1.43 12.63
CA GLY A 46 3.18 -2.73 13.28
C GLY A 46 2.82 -3.89 12.36
N LEU A 47 2.68 -3.63 11.07
CA LEU A 47 2.44 -4.64 10.03
C LEU A 47 3.75 -4.93 9.26
N PRO A 48 3.79 -6.00 8.46
CA PRO A 48 4.92 -6.25 7.57
C PRO A 48 5.21 -5.05 6.68
N ALA A 49 6.50 -4.76 6.45
CA ALA A 49 6.93 -3.64 5.61
C ALA A 49 6.23 -3.69 4.24
N GLY A 50 5.64 -2.58 3.83
CA GLY A 50 4.88 -2.48 2.58
C GLY A 50 3.38 -2.75 2.70
N GLN A 51 2.88 -3.13 3.88
CA GLN A 51 1.43 -3.22 4.13
C GLN A 51 0.88 -1.90 4.69
N PHE A 52 -0.08 -1.31 3.98
CA PHE A 52 -0.82 -0.12 4.41
C PHE A 52 0.06 1.04 4.91
N ASN A 53 1.25 1.21 4.34
CA ASN A 53 2.16 2.28 4.75
C ASN A 53 2.10 3.53 3.87
N GLN A 54 1.42 3.46 2.73
CA GLN A 54 1.22 4.58 1.83
C GLN A 54 -0.25 4.73 1.48
N TRP A 55 -0.78 5.94 1.67
CA TRP A 55 -2.17 6.27 1.45
C TRP A 55 -2.30 7.48 0.54
N LEU A 56 -3.18 7.39 -0.45
CA LEU A 56 -3.50 8.49 -1.35
C LEU A 56 -4.84 9.11 -0.94
N ASN A 57 -4.83 10.40 -0.70
CA ASN A 57 -6.03 11.18 -0.43
C ASN A 57 -6.80 11.45 -1.74
N LEU A 58 -7.83 10.68 -2.00
CA LEU A 58 -8.65 10.84 -3.21
C LEU A 58 -9.68 11.96 -3.10
N TYR A 59 -9.94 12.48 -1.90
CA TYR A 59 -10.84 13.61 -1.71
C TYR A 59 -10.45 14.83 -2.56
N ARG A 60 -9.16 15.11 -2.65
CA ARG A 60 -8.63 16.22 -3.45
C ARG A 60 -8.98 16.14 -4.94
N TYR A 61 -9.19 14.94 -5.45
CA TYR A 61 -9.45 14.71 -6.88
C TYR A 61 -10.91 14.46 -7.18
N THR A 62 -11.65 13.88 -6.26
CA THR A 62 -13.00 13.40 -6.48
C THR A 62 -14.08 14.17 -5.71
N GLY A 63 -13.69 14.91 -4.66
CA GLY A 63 -14.64 15.51 -3.72
C GLY A 63 -15.36 14.50 -2.85
N GLN A 64 -14.99 13.21 -2.91
CA GLN A 64 -15.57 12.14 -2.12
C GLN A 64 -14.63 11.74 -0.97
N PRO A 65 -15.15 11.41 0.23
CA PRO A 65 -14.32 11.05 1.37
C PRO A 65 -13.75 9.63 1.21
N VAL A 66 -12.85 9.48 0.27
CA VAL A 66 -12.19 8.22 -0.08
C VAL A 66 -10.68 8.35 0.11
N ILE A 67 -10.10 7.37 0.75
CA ILE A 67 -8.66 7.20 0.90
C ILE A 67 -8.26 5.83 0.37
N MET A 68 -7.12 5.75 -0.29
CA MET A 68 -6.65 4.53 -0.94
C MET A 68 -5.28 4.13 -0.44
N ALA A 69 -5.13 2.88 -0.03
CA ALA A 69 -3.83 2.30 0.34
C ALA A 69 -3.23 1.49 -0.81
N PHE A 70 -1.92 1.53 -0.90
CA PHE A 70 -1.14 0.62 -1.73
C PHE A 70 -0.55 -0.51 -0.90
N ASN A 71 -0.57 -1.72 -1.46
CA ASN A 71 0.16 -2.88 -0.96
C ASN A 71 0.96 -3.48 -2.12
N GLY A 72 2.25 -3.72 -1.91
CA GLY A 72 3.13 -4.19 -2.98
C GLY A 72 3.84 -5.49 -2.62
N ALA A 73 4.26 -6.23 -3.64
CA ALA A 73 5.10 -7.43 -3.54
C ALA A 73 4.53 -8.51 -2.59
N GLN A 74 5.33 -9.08 -1.72
CA GLN A 74 4.91 -10.14 -0.81
C GLN A 74 3.78 -9.72 0.15
N PRO A 75 3.79 -8.53 0.76
CA PRO A 75 2.65 -8.02 1.53
C PRO A 75 1.32 -8.05 0.79
N ALA A 76 1.31 -7.71 -0.50
CA ALA A 76 0.09 -7.81 -1.32
C ALA A 76 -0.35 -9.27 -1.53
N ARG A 77 0.60 -10.18 -1.77
CA ARG A 77 0.30 -11.62 -1.89
C ARG A 77 -0.26 -12.19 -0.61
N ASP A 78 0.29 -11.82 0.54
CA ASP A 78 -0.17 -12.27 1.86
C ASP A 78 -1.61 -11.81 2.12
N LEU A 79 -1.96 -10.59 1.72
CA LEU A 79 -3.33 -10.06 1.85
C LEU A 79 -4.32 -10.75 0.92
N SER A 80 -3.90 -11.22 -0.25
CA SER A 80 -4.79 -11.81 -1.25
C SER A 80 -5.50 -13.08 -0.78
N SER A 81 -4.97 -13.75 0.25
CA SER A 81 -5.58 -14.92 0.88
C SER A 81 -6.60 -14.59 1.98
N LEU A 82 -6.72 -13.32 2.37
CA LEU A 82 -7.61 -12.88 3.42
C LEU A 82 -8.98 -12.48 2.87
N SER A 83 -10.01 -12.56 3.72
CA SER A 83 -11.32 -12.01 3.39
C SER A 83 -11.30 -10.48 3.37
N ASP A 84 -12.21 -9.89 2.62
CA ASP A 84 -12.34 -8.43 2.54
C ASP A 84 -12.50 -7.78 3.92
N ALA A 85 -13.28 -8.41 4.80
CA ALA A 85 -13.46 -7.93 6.17
C ALA A 85 -12.14 -7.85 6.95
N LYS A 86 -11.27 -8.84 6.83
CA LYS A 86 -9.96 -8.85 7.48
C LYS A 86 -9.01 -7.80 6.88
N ILE A 87 -9.05 -7.61 5.56
CA ILE A 87 -8.26 -6.59 4.87
C ILE A 87 -8.69 -5.20 5.34
N VAL A 88 -9.99 -4.93 5.37
CA VAL A 88 -10.55 -3.65 5.84
C VAL A 88 -10.19 -3.40 7.30
N ASP A 89 -10.29 -4.41 8.16
CA ASP A 89 -9.94 -4.29 9.57
C ASP A 89 -8.47 -3.86 9.76
N LYS A 90 -7.55 -4.52 9.05
CA LYS A 90 -6.12 -4.15 9.07
C LYS A 90 -5.88 -2.71 8.58
N ALA A 91 -6.54 -2.32 7.51
CA ALA A 91 -6.44 -0.99 6.94
C ALA A 91 -6.94 0.09 7.92
N VAL A 92 -8.10 -0.11 8.51
CA VAL A 92 -8.72 0.80 9.49
C VAL A 92 -7.86 0.92 10.75
N GLN A 93 -7.34 -0.19 11.27
CA GLN A 93 -6.44 -0.17 12.43
C GLN A 93 -5.16 0.63 12.16
N THR A 94 -4.64 0.57 10.94
CA THR A 94 -3.46 1.34 10.55
C THR A 94 -3.76 2.84 10.53
N LEU A 95 -4.88 3.24 9.94
CA LEU A 95 -5.29 4.65 9.92
C LEU A 95 -5.60 5.18 11.31
N ALA A 96 -6.19 4.37 12.19
CA ALA A 96 -6.49 4.75 13.57
C ALA A 96 -5.25 5.08 14.40
N LYS A 97 -4.08 4.56 14.03
CA LYS A 97 -2.80 4.94 14.66
C LYS A 97 -2.34 6.33 14.24
N ALA A 98 -2.60 6.71 13.01
CA ALA A 98 -2.26 8.03 12.49
C ALA A 98 -3.30 9.11 12.86
N TYR A 99 -4.57 8.70 12.93
CA TYR A 99 -5.71 9.58 13.23
C TYR A 99 -6.57 8.92 14.32
N PRO A 100 -6.14 8.99 15.58
CA PRO A 100 -6.86 8.37 16.70
C PRO A 100 -8.21 9.00 17.00
#